data_e217bbc235c38d1cea2520b7a7d3d698
#
_entry.id   e217bbc235c38d1cea2520b7a7d3d698
#
_cell.length_a   1.000
_cell.length_b   1.000
_cell.length_c   1.000
_cell.angle_alpha   90.00
_cell.angle_beta   90.00
_cell.angle_gamma   90.00
#
_symmetry.space_group_name_H-M   'P 1'
#
loop_
_entity.id
_entity.type
_entity.pdbx_description
1 polymer ?
#
loop_
_entity_poly.entity_id
_entity_poly.type
_entity_poly.pdbx_seq_one_letter_code
_entity_poly.pdbx_strand_id
1 'polypeptide(L)'
;TKSSRPDQVEKTMFSLGLLTDYEIWEFLRNKPSENVVLDNIGLPDSVWRSENDSTKFLYYFVDKIQDYNIIEIDSYSNQVTGFEWD
;
A
#
# COMPACT_ATOMS: atom_id res chain seq x y z
N THR A 1 13.53 -13.26 9.17
CA THR A 1 12.47 -13.98 9.81
C THR A 1 11.09 -13.45 9.44
N LYS A 2 10.11 -14.23 9.69
CA LYS A 2 8.75 -13.85 9.34
C LYS A 2 8.25 -12.73 10.21
N SER A 3 7.43 -11.88 9.63
CA SER A 3 6.74 -10.86 10.41
C SER A 3 5.72 -11.54 11.32
N SER A 4 5.17 -10.78 12.23
CA SER A 4 4.15 -11.31 13.13
C SER A 4 2.83 -11.61 12.42
N ARG A 5 2.68 -11.20 11.15
CA ARG A 5 1.43 -11.37 10.42
C ARG A 5 1.66 -11.92 9.02
N PRO A 6 2.43 -13.01 8.89
CA PRO A 6 2.77 -13.51 7.55
C PRO A 6 1.56 -13.97 6.77
N ASP A 7 0.58 -14.57 7.43
CA ASP A 7 -0.59 -15.10 6.73
C ASP A 7 -1.42 -14.00 6.10
N GLN A 8 -1.57 -12.89 6.81
CA GLN A 8 -2.33 -11.76 6.29
C GLN A 8 -1.65 -11.15 5.09
N VAL A 9 -0.33 -11.02 5.16
CA VAL A 9 0.45 -10.41 4.09
C VAL A 9 0.36 -11.24 2.82
N GLU A 10 0.45 -12.56 2.97
CA GLU A 10 0.53 -13.45 1.82
C GLU A 10 -0.82 -13.75 1.19
N LYS A 11 -1.91 -13.43 1.88
CA LYS A 11 -3.24 -13.82 1.44
C LYS A 11 -4.16 -12.63 1.18
N THR A 12 -3.60 -11.52 0.77
CA THR A 12 -4.43 -10.36 0.42
C THR A 12 -5.02 -10.56 -0.97
N MET A 13 -6.08 -9.81 -1.25
CA MET A 13 -6.69 -9.84 -2.58
C MET A 13 -5.68 -9.46 -3.64
N PHE A 14 -4.82 -8.50 -3.33
CA PHE A 14 -3.80 -8.06 -4.26
C PHE A 14 -2.76 -9.16 -4.51
N SER A 15 -2.27 -9.80 -3.45
CA SER A 15 -1.25 -10.83 -3.58
C SER A 15 -1.77 -12.06 -4.32
N LEU A 16 -3.09 -12.28 -4.28
CA LEU A 16 -3.73 -13.37 -5.00
C LEU A 16 -4.10 -12.99 -6.43
N GLY A 17 -3.82 -11.75 -6.83
CA GLY A 17 -4.13 -11.30 -8.18
C GLY A 17 -5.61 -11.13 -8.45
N LEU A 18 -6.40 -10.89 -7.42
CA LEU A 18 -7.85 -10.79 -7.53
C LEU A 18 -8.36 -9.37 -7.73
N LEU A 19 -7.45 -8.39 -7.71
CA LEU A 19 -7.82 -6.99 -7.91
C LEU A 19 -7.28 -6.49 -9.23
N THR A 20 -8.11 -5.81 -9.99
CA THR A 20 -7.67 -5.12 -11.19
C THR A 20 -7.06 -3.78 -10.80
N ASP A 21 -6.29 -3.19 -11.71
CA ASP A 21 -5.73 -1.86 -11.47
C ASP A 21 -6.84 -0.85 -11.21
N TYR A 22 -7.95 -0.97 -11.93
CA TYR A 22 -9.09 -0.07 -11.73
C TYR A 22 -9.67 -0.20 -10.32
N GLU A 23 -9.79 -1.44 -9.83
CA GLU A 23 -10.32 -1.68 -8.48
C GLU A 23 -9.40 -1.09 -7.43
N ILE A 24 -8.09 -1.21 -7.63
CA ILE A 24 -7.12 -0.63 -6.71
C ILE A 24 -7.22 0.90 -6.71
N TRP A 25 -7.35 1.49 -7.90
CA TRP A 25 -7.53 2.93 -8.04
C TRP A 25 -8.77 3.41 -7.29
N GLU A 26 -9.90 2.73 -7.47
CA GLU A 26 -11.14 3.11 -6.80
C GLU A 26 -11.01 2.97 -5.29
N PHE A 27 -10.36 1.91 -4.85
CA PHE A 27 -10.12 1.68 -3.44
C PHE A 27 -9.29 2.83 -2.83
N LEU A 28 -8.20 3.19 -3.48
CA LEU A 28 -7.31 4.21 -2.94
C LEU A 28 -7.92 5.61 -3.01
N ARG A 29 -8.75 5.87 -3.99
CA ARG A 29 -9.41 7.16 -4.14
C ARG A 29 -10.36 7.46 -2.99
N ASN A 30 -10.85 6.45 -2.33
CA ASN A 30 -11.73 6.60 -1.17
C ASN A 30 -10.98 6.89 0.10
N LYS A 31 -9.66 7.06 0.01
CA LYS A 31 -8.80 7.44 1.13
C LYS A 31 -8.94 6.49 2.31
N PRO A 32 -8.71 5.20 2.09
CA PRO A 32 -8.80 4.23 3.19
C PRO A 32 -7.73 4.50 4.23
N SER A 33 -7.90 3.92 5.41
CA SER A 33 -6.88 3.99 6.44
C SER A 33 -5.71 3.07 6.09
N GLU A 34 -4.57 3.32 6.72
CA GLU A 34 -3.39 2.50 6.49
C GLU A 34 -3.67 1.02 6.77
N ASN A 35 -4.38 0.73 7.85
CA ASN A 35 -4.69 -0.67 8.19
C ASN A 35 -5.50 -1.34 7.10
N VAL A 36 -6.45 -0.63 6.52
CA VAL A 36 -7.26 -1.18 5.44
C VAL A 36 -6.42 -1.41 4.19
N VAL A 37 -5.47 -0.51 3.91
CA VAL A 37 -4.54 -0.69 2.82
C VAL A 37 -3.71 -1.96 3.02
N LEU A 38 -3.17 -2.14 4.21
CA LEU A 38 -2.35 -3.31 4.50
C LEU A 38 -3.15 -4.61 4.42
N ASP A 39 -4.41 -4.57 4.85
CA ASP A 39 -5.26 -5.76 4.79
C ASP A 39 -5.60 -6.16 3.36
N ASN A 40 -5.74 -5.19 2.46
CA ASN A 40 -6.15 -5.46 1.09
C ASN A 40 -4.98 -5.62 0.13
N ILE A 41 -3.91 -4.87 0.31
CA ILE A 41 -2.78 -4.88 -0.61
C ILE A 41 -1.59 -5.64 -0.03
N GLY A 42 -1.44 -5.60 1.28
CA GLY A 42 -0.34 -6.29 1.95
C GLY A 42 0.74 -5.33 2.39
N LEU A 43 1.81 -5.86 2.95
CA LEU A 43 2.92 -5.05 3.40
C LEU A 43 3.72 -4.53 2.21
N PRO A 44 4.16 -3.28 2.28
CA PRO A 44 5.00 -2.72 1.21
C PRO A 44 6.41 -3.30 1.25
N ASP A 45 7.10 -3.18 0.12
CA ASP A 45 8.50 -3.61 0.04
C ASP A 45 9.40 -2.65 0.79
N SER A 46 9.02 -1.38 0.86
CA SER A 46 9.79 -0.43 1.63
C SER A 46 8.88 0.71 2.08
N VAL A 47 9.29 1.39 3.14
CA VAL A 47 8.53 2.49 3.71
C VAL A 47 9.48 3.66 3.93
N TRP A 48 9.06 4.84 3.48
CA TRP A 48 9.80 6.07 3.67
C TRP A 48 8.94 7.09 4.38
N ARG A 49 9.59 7.99 5.12
CA ARG A 49 8.89 9.06 5.80
C ARG A 49 9.47 10.39 5.35
N SER A 50 8.62 11.42 5.30
CA SER A 50 9.10 12.77 5.03
C SER A 50 9.96 13.25 6.20
N GLU A 51 10.72 14.32 5.99
CA GLU A 51 11.64 14.81 6.99
C GLU A 51 10.98 15.14 8.32
N ASN A 52 9.78 15.66 8.26
CA ASN A 52 9.04 16.03 9.47
C ASN A 52 8.06 14.95 9.93
N ASP A 53 8.17 13.75 9.36
CA ASP A 53 7.31 12.62 9.69
C ASP A 53 5.80 12.87 9.45
N SER A 54 5.46 13.88 8.65
CA SER A 54 4.06 14.16 8.40
C SER A 54 3.45 13.24 7.35
N THR A 55 4.28 12.63 6.52
CA THR A 55 3.82 11.76 5.44
C THR A 55 4.64 10.49 5.41
N LYS A 56 3.96 9.38 5.22
CA LYS A 56 4.57 8.07 5.06
C LYS A 56 4.32 7.59 3.65
N PHE A 57 5.34 7.05 2.99
CA PHE A 57 5.24 6.55 1.63
C PHE A 57 5.43 5.04 1.65
N LEU A 58 4.43 4.32 1.13
CA LEU A 58 4.49 2.86 1.02
C LEU A 58 4.86 2.51 -0.41
N TYR A 59 5.98 1.81 -0.58
CA TYR A 59 6.50 1.43 -1.89
C TYR A 59 6.23 -0.03 -2.15
N TYR A 60 5.54 -0.31 -3.25
CA TYR A 60 5.22 -1.69 -3.67
C TYR A 60 5.89 -1.95 -5.00
N PHE A 61 6.85 -2.86 -5.02
CA PHE A 61 7.55 -3.19 -6.25
C PHE A 61 6.67 -4.06 -7.13
N VAL A 62 6.61 -3.73 -8.40
CA VAL A 62 5.81 -4.47 -9.37
C VAL A 62 6.74 -4.99 -10.47
N ASP A 63 6.93 -6.30 -10.50
CA ASP A 63 7.81 -6.95 -11.48
C ASP A 63 7.43 -6.61 -12.91
N LYS A 64 6.14 -6.59 -13.16
CA LYS A 64 5.63 -6.40 -14.52
C LYS A 64 6.11 -5.10 -15.14
N ILE A 65 6.18 -4.04 -14.34
CA ILE A 65 6.62 -2.73 -14.83
C ILE A 65 8.04 -2.41 -14.39
N GLN A 66 8.68 -3.28 -13.60
CA GLN A 66 10.03 -3.09 -13.07
C GLN A 66 10.17 -1.74 -12.37
N ASP A 67 9.16 -1.40 -11.57
CA ASP A 67 9.13 -0.13 -10.88
C ASP A 67 8.21 -0.24 -9.68
N TYR A 68 8.15 0.83 -8.89
CA TYR A 68 7.34 0.86 -7.67
C TYR A 68 6.04 1.60 -7.90
N ASN A 69 4.99 1.08 -7.28
CA ASN A 69 3.77 1.84 -7.05
C ASN A 69 3.86 2.40 -5.65
N ILE A 70 3.35 3.61 -5.45
CA ILE A 70 3.55 4.35 -4.22
C ILE A 70 2.20 4.79 -3.65
N ILE A 71 2.04 4.60 -2.34
CA ILE A 71 0.85 5.08 -1.63
C ILE A 71 1.31 6.04 -0.56
N GLU A 72 0.71 7.24 -0.52
CA GLU A 72 1.02 8.25 0.48
C GLU A 72 0.00 8.19 1.61
N ILE A 73 0.50 8.11 2.83
CA ILE A 73 -0.33 8.06 4.03
C ILE A 73 -0.02 9.28 4.89
N ASP A 74 -1.06 9.99 5.30
CA ASP A 74 -0.89 11.08 6.26
C ASP A 74 -0.64 10.48 7.64
N SER A 75 0.46 10.89 8.28
CA SER A 75 0.86 10.30 9.56
C SER A 75 -0.08 10.63 10.71
N TYR A 76 -0.81 11.72 10.60
CA TYR A 76 -1.73 12.14 11.67
C TYR A 76 -3.06 11.43 11.58
N SER A 77 -3.64 11.37 10.38
CA SER A 77 -4.95 10.73 10.20
C SER A 77 -4.83 9.24 9.88
N ASN A 78 -3.64 8.80 9.48
CA ASN A 78 -3.39 7.41 9.03
C ASN A 78 -4.26 7.05 7.84
N GLN A 79 -4.55 8.01 6.98
CA GLN A 79 -5.34 7.79 5.78
C GLN A 79 -4.55 8.10 4.54
N VAL A 80 -4.93 7.44 3.44
CA VAL A 80 -4.34 7.70 2.14
C VAL A 80 -4.64 9.13 1.72
N THR A 81 -3.62 9.85 1.28
CA THR A 81 -3.76 11.21 0.78
C THR A 81 -3.39 11.32 -0.69
N GLY A 82 -2.72 10.30 -1.22
CA GLY A 82 -2.35 10.31 -2.62
C GLY A 82 -1.73 8.98 -2.99
N PHE A 83 -1.55 8.74 -4.28
CA PHE A 83 -0.93 7.51 -4.73
C PHE A 83 -0.50 7.64 -6.17
N GLU A 84 0.50 6.81 -6.55
CA GLU A 84 0.89 6.60 -7.94
C GLU A 84 0.77 5.11 -8.20
N TRP A 85 -0.20 4.73 -8.97
CA TRP A 85 -0.45 3.32 -9.23
C TRP A 85 -0.67 3.08 -10.72
N ASP A 86 0.24 2.31 -11.31
CA ASP A 86 0.17 1.93 -12.73
C ASP A 86 -0.38 0.53 -12.90
#